data_ce6620fc93b94258df736ae70b3417c6
#
_entry.id   ce6620fc93b94258df736ae70b3417c6
#
_cell.length_a   1.000
_cell.length_b   1.000
_cell.length_c   1.000
_cell.angle_alpha   90.00
_cell.angle_beta   90.00
_cell.angle_gamma   90.00
#
_symmetry.space_group_name_H-M   'P 1'
#
loop_
_entity.id
_entity.type
_entity.pdbx_description
1 polymer ?
#
loop_
_entity_poly.entity_id
_entity_poly.type
_entity_poly.pdbx_seq_one_letter_code
_entity_poly.pdbx_strand_id
1 'polypeptide(L)'
;MTWWGPVVTLITFFGMEFMAWATHKYVMHGIMWYFHKDHHQVEPGFFEKNDVFFLIYAIPSWLCIMLGLMNQNYLPVWIGFGIAAYGLAYFLIHDVYIHRRFKWLRDIEHPYFYAIRRAHKIHHKHLGKEHGECFGMLFVPFKYYKV
;
A
#
# COMPACT_ATOMS: atom_id res chain seq x y z
N MET A 1 9.37 5.71 27.50
CA MET A 1 9.40 5.50 26.03
C MET A 1 10.62 4.66 25.70
N THR A 2 10.45 3.56 25.00
CA THR A 2 11.54 2.62 24.69
C THR A 2 12.35 3.17 23.50
N TRP A 3 13.67 3.33 23.65
CA TRP A 3 14.58 3.89 22.61
C TRP A 3 14.57 3.09 21.30
N TRP A 4 14.25 1.79 21.36
CA TRP A 4 14.15 0.90 20.21
C TRP A 4 12.84 1.04 19.41
N GLY A 5 11.84 1.73 19.94
CA GLY A 5 10.53 1.87 19.32
C GLY A 5 10.57 2.40 17.88
N PRO A 6 11.26 3.51 17.58
CA PRO A 6 11.40 4.00 16.20
C PRO A 6 12.03 2.98 15.25
N VAL A 7 12.97 2.18 15.74
CA VAL A 7 13.62 1.12 14.94
C VAL A 7 12.60 0.03 14.57
N VAL A 8 11.77 -0.43 15.52
CA VAL A 8 10.69 -1.38 15.25
C VAL A 8 9.70 -0.82 14.25
N THR A 9 9.30 0.45 14.42
CA THR A 9 8.40 1.13 13.47
C THR A 9 8.96 1.13 12.04
N LEU A 10 10.25 1.45 11.87
CA LEU A 10 10.91 1.45 10.57
C LEU A 10 11.01 0.03 9.97
N ILE A 11 11.42 -0.95 10.76
CA ILE A 11 11.48 -2.37 10.31
C ILE A 11 10.08 -2.83 9.87
N THR A 12 9.06 -2.51 10.66
CA THR A 12 7.67 -2.86 10.31
C THR A 12 7.24 -2.14 9.03
N PHE A 13 7.52 -0.85 8.89
CA PHE A 13 7.20 -0.07 7.70
C PHE A 13 7.76 -0.72 6.42
N PHE A 14 9.03 -1.07 6.41
CA PHE A 14 9.65 -1.73 5.24
C PHE A 14 9.17 -3.18 5.06
N GLY A 15 8.88 -3.89 6.15
CA GLY A 15 8.26 -5.23 6.10
C GLY A 15 6.86 -5.19 5.47
N MET A 16 6.13 -4.10 5.67
CA MET A 16 4.80 -3.90 5.07
C MET A 16 4.85 -3.80 3.54
N GLU A 17 5.94 -3.31 2.94
CA GLU A 17 6.08 -3.34 1.48
C GLU A 17 6.07 -4.76 0.92
N PHE A 18 6.77 -5.69 1.60
CA PHE A 18 6.71 -7.11 1.24
C PHE A 18 5.31 -7.69 1.46
N MET A 19 4.66 -7.35 2.57
CA MET A 19 3.29 -7.81 2.85
C MET A 19 2.29 -7.27 1.83
N ALA A 20 2.40 -6.00 1.45
CA ALA A 20 1.56 -5.39 0.42
C ALA A 20 1.80 -6.05 -0.94
N TRP A 21 3.06 -6.28 -1.34
CA TRP A 21 3.39 -7.03 -2.55
C TRP A 21 2.78 -8.43 -2.56
N ALA A 22 2.93 -9.19 -1.47
CA ALA A 22 2.42 -10.55 -1.36
C ALA A 22 0.87 -10.58 -1.38
N THR A 23 0.24 -9.68 -0.62
CA THR A 23 -1.22 -9.54 -0.61
C THR A 23 -1.75 -9.16 -1.99
N HIS A 24 -1.14 -8.19 -2.65
CA HIS A 24 -1.54 -7.75 -3.98
C HIS A 24 -1.46 -8.91 -4.98
N LYS A 25 -0.30 -9.60 -5.03
CA LYS A 25 -0.05 -10.68 -5.98
C LYS A 25 -0.90 -11.93 -5.74
N TYR A 26 -0.99 -12.40 -4.50
CA TYR A 26 -1.56 -13.72 -4.22
C TYR A 26 -3.00 -13.67 -3.69
N VAL A 27 -3.37 -12.59 -3.01
CA VAL A 27 -4.72 -12.44 -2.44
C VAL A 27 -5.59 -11.62 -3.38
N MET A 28 -5.18 -10.41 -3.74
CA MET A 28 -5.98 -9.49 -4.56
C MET A 28 -6.09 -10.00 -6.01
N HIS A 29 -4.98 -10.38 -6.63
CA HIS A 29 -4.96 -11.06 -7.94
C HIS A 29 -5.24 -12.56 -7.87
N GLY A 30 -5.53 -13.11 -6.69
CA GLY A 30 -5.87 -14.50 -6.45
C GLY A 30 -7.32 -14.69 -6.07
N ILE A 31 -7.50 -15.16 -4.81
CA ILE A 31 -8.80 -15.55 -4.26
C ILE A 31 -9.77 -14.39 -4.05
N MET A 32 -9.27 -13.18 -3.89
CA MET A 32 -10.08 -11.98 -3.67
C MET A 32 -10.17 -11.07 -4.91
N TRP A 33 -9.95 -11.59 -6.11
CA TRP A 33 -10.03 -10.84 -7.36
C TRP A 33 -11.36 -10.10 -7.54
N TYR A 34 -12.45 -10.65 -7.04
CA TYR A 34 -13.76 -9.99 -7.08
C TYR A 34 -13.74 -8.58 -6.48
N PHE A 35 -13.00 -8.38 -5.39
CA PHE A 35 -12.89 -7.09 -4.73
C PHE A 35 -11.83 -6.18 -5.37
N HIS A 36 -10.87 -6.73 -6.10
CA HIS A 36 -9.79 -5.97 -6.74
C HIS A 36 -10.09 -5.63 -8.21
N LYS A 37 -11.08 -6.30 -8.79
CA LYS A 37 -11.39 -6.17 -10.21
C LYS A 37 -11.77 -4.75 -10.63
N ASP A 38 -12.60 -4.06 -9.84
CA ASP A 38 -13.06 -2.70 -10.14
C ASP A 38 -11.93 -1.66 -10.08
N HIS A 39 -10.85 -1.97 -9.37
CA HIS A 39 -9.63 -1.18 -9.37
C HIS A 39 -8.89 -1.24 -10.72
N HIS A 40 -8.92 -2.38 -11.42
CA HIS A 40 -8.38 -2.55 -12.77
C HIS A 40 -9.37 -2.16 -13.87
N GLN A 41 -10.65 -2.39 -13.64
CA GLN A 41 -11.73 -2.13 -14.57
C GLN A 41 -12.63 -1.06 -13.95
N VAL A 42 -12.20 0.20 -14.06
CA VAL A 42 -12.80 1.34 -13.36
C VAL A 42 -14.32 1.40 -13.57
N GLU A 43 -15.06 1.26 -12.49
CA GLU A 43 -16.52 1.47 -12.43
C GLU A 43 -16.83 2.90 -11.98
N PRO A 44 -17.98 3.50 -12.36
CA PRO A 44 -18.37 4.81 -11.89
C PRO A 44 -18.58 4.84 -10.38
N GLY A 45 -17.95 5.79 -9.69
CA GLY A 45 -18.08 5.96 -8.24
C GLY A 45 -16.79 6.50 -7.62
N PHE A 46 -16.90 7.02 -6.40
CA PHE A 46 -15.72 7.44 -5.63
C PHE A 46 -15.10 6.28 -4.84
N PHE A 47 -15.95 5.38 -4.32
CA PHE A 47 -15.52 4.21 -3.59
C PHE A 47 -15.45 2.99 -4.50
N GLU A 48 -14.40 2.20 -4.34
CA GLU A 48 -14.17 0.93 -5.01
C GLU A 48 -14.34 -0.23 -4.01
N LYS A 49 -14.73 -1.41 -4.48
CA LYS A 49 -14.71 -2.63 -3.64
C LYS A 49 -13.30 -2.92 -3.13
N ASN A 50 -12.31 -2.51 -3.92
CA ASN A 50 -10.90 -2.55 -3.56
C ASN A 50 -10.58 -1.84 -2.24
N ASP A 51 -11.36 -0.83 -1.84
CA ASP A 51 -11.12 -0.09 -0.60
C ASP A 51 -11.24 -0.98 0.67
N VAL A 52 -11.89 -2.16 0.56
CA VAL A 52 -11.95 -3.13 1.66
C VAL A 52 -10.56 -3.61 2.12
N PHE A 53 -9.59 -3.65 1.22
CA PHE A 53 -8.22 -4.06 1.55
C PHE A 53 -7.53 -3.11 2.54
N PHE A 54 -7.97 -1.86 2.63
CA PHE A 54 -7.52 -0.96 3.67
C PHE A 54 -7.80 -1.53 5.08
N LEU A 55 -8.96 -2.16 5.28
CA LEU A 55 -9.36 -2.70 6.58
C LEU A 55 -8.48 -3.89 7.02
N ILE A 56 -7.94 -4.67 6.08
CA ILE A 56 -7.05 -5.81 6.36
C ILE A 56 -5.81 -5.35 7.14
N TYR A 57 -5.35 -4.12 6.93
CA TYR A 57 -4.19 -3.55 7.61
C TYR A 57 -4.56 -2.54 8.69
N ALA A 58 -5.62 -1.77 8.50
CA ALA A 58 -6.06 -0.78 9.48
C ALA A 58 -6.52 -1.44 10.80
N ILE A 59 -7.26 -2.56 10.71
CA ILE A 59 -7.74 -3.27 11.91
C ILE A 59 -6.58 -3.86 12.72
N PRO A 60 -5.63 -4.65 12.15
CA PRO A 60 -4.47 -5.12 12.90
C PRO A 60 -3.61 -3.99 13.48
N SER A 61 -3.40 -2.90 12.71
CA SER A 61 -2.68 -1.73 13.21
C SER A 61 -3.33 -1.14 14.45
N TRP A 62 -4.63 -0.86 14.36
CA TRP A 62 -5.41 -0.34 15.47
C TRP A 62 -5.41 -1.27 16.68
N LEU A 63 -5.62 -2.59 16.49
CA LEU A 63 -5.58 -3.58 17.57
C LEU A 63 -4.20 -3.64 18.24
N CYS A 64 -3.11 -3.62 17.45
CA CYS A 64 -1.76 -3.59 17.99
C CYS A 64 -1.53 -2.37 18.89
N ILE A 65 -1.96 -1.18 18.46
CA ILE A 65 -1.82 0.04 19.24
C ILE A 65 -2.70 -0.04 20.48
N MET A 66 -3.98 -0.32 20.33
CA MET A 66 -4.96 -0.32 21.40
C MET A 66 -4.61 -1.35 22.49
N LEU A 67 -4.43 -2.62 22.10
CA LEU A 67 -4.15 -3.69 23.05
C LEU A 67 -2.76 -3.54 23.68
N GLY A 68 -1.78 -3.04 22.90
CA GLY A 68 -0.45 -2.76 23.41
C GLY A 68 -0.46 -1.68 24.51
N LEU A 69 -1.20 -0.60 24.31
CA LEU A 69 -1.36 0.44 25.31
C LEU A 69 -2.12 -0.06 26.55
N MET A 70 -3.22 -0.80 26.36
CA MET A 70 -4.01 -1.35 27.46
C MET A 70 -3.22 -2.31 28.35
N ASN A 71 -2.33 -3.10 27.77
CA ASN A 71 -1.51 -4.09 28.49
C ASN A 71 -0.10 -3.55 28.83
N GLN A 72 0.18 -2.27 28.63
CA GLN A 72 1.49 -1.65 28.84
C GLN A 72 2.65 -2.37 28.12
N ASN A 73 2.33 -3.06 27.02
CA ASN A 73 3.29 -3.71 26.14
C ASN A 73 3.53 -2.85 24.90
N TYR A 74 4.67 -2.17 24.85
CA TYR A 74 4.96 -1.20 23.81
C TYR A 74 5.45 -1.82 22.48
N LEU A 75 5.83 -3.09 22.43
CA LEU A 75 6.24 -3.72 21.18
C LEU A 75 5.12 -3.74 20.12
N PRO A 76 3.91 -4.25 20.43
CA PRO A 76 2.77 -4.14 19.49
C PRO A 76 2.44 -2.68 19.11
N VAL A 77 2.58 -1.73 20.04
CA VAL A 77 2.30 -0.31 19.75
C VAL A 77 3.20 0.20 18.60
N TRP A 78 4.49 -0.09 18.66
CA TRP A 78 5.44 0.33 17.63
C TRP A 78 5.24 -0.42 16.30
N ILE A 79 4.86 -1.69 16.34
CA ILE A 79 4.43 -2.46 15.17
C ILE A 79 3.19 -1.80 14.54
N GLY A 80 2.17 -1.49 15.35
CA GLY A 80 0.97 -0.82 14.88
C GLY A 80 1.26 0.53 14.21
N PHE A 81 2.15 1.33 14.78
CA PHE A 81 2.59 2.59 14.16
C PHE A 81 3.32 2.35 12.83
N GLY A 82 4.12 1.30 12.70
CA GLY A 82 4.77 0.94 11.44
C GLY A 82 3.76 0.58 10.35
N ILE A 83 2.73 -0.19 10.69
CA ILE A 83 1.64 -0.53 9.77
C ILE A 83 0.86 0.74 9.38
N ALA A 84 0.50 1.59 10.34
CA ALA A 84 -0.21 2.84 10.09
C ALA A 84 0.58 3.80 9.19
N ALA A 85 1.88 3.95 9.46
CA ALA A 85 2.76 4.80 8.65
C ALA A 85 2.87 4.31 7.21
N TYR A 86 2.96 2.98 7.00
CA TYR A 86 2.94 2.39 5.66
C TYR A 86 1.57 2.61 4.98
N GLY A 87 0.46 2.42 5.70
CA GLY A 87 -0.87 2.67 5.17
C GLY A 87 -1.06 4.13 4.72
N LEU A 88 -0.54 5.09 5.47
CA LEU A 88 -0.53 6.50 5.08
C LEU A 88 0.32 6.74 3.83
N ALA A 89 1.52 6.16 3.76
CA ALA A 89 2.38 6.26 2.59
C ALA A 89 1.71 5.63 1.36
N TYR A 90 1.07 4.46 1.54
CA TYR A 90 0.29 3.80 0.49
C TYR A 90 -0.82 4.71 -0.02
N PHE A 91 -1.65 5.25 0.85
CA PHE A 91 -2.72 6.18 0.47
C PHE A 91 -2.19 7.38 -0.32
N LEU A 92 -1.13 8.04 0.16
CA LEU A 92 -0.58 9.23 -0.50
C LEU A 92 0.03 8.90 -1.87
N ILE A 93 0.70 7.78 -2.00
CA ILE A 93 1.36 7.40 -3.25
C ILE A 93 0.36 6.75 -4.21
N HIS A 94 -0.41 5.77 -3.75
CA HIS A 94 -1.30 4.98 -4.59
C HIS A 94 -2.57 5.75 -4.98
N ASP A 95 -3.36 6.20 -3.99
CA ASP A 95 -4.66 6.81 -4.26
C ASP A 95 -4.53 8.28 -4.69
N VAL A 96 -3.63 9.05 -4.03
CA VAL A 96 -3.52 10.48 -4.32
C VAL A 96 -2.61 10.72 -5.53
N TYR A 97 -1.38 10.20 -5.53
CA TYR A 97 -0.42 10.52 -6.58
C TYR A 97 -0.63 9.69 -7.86
N ILE A 98 -0.79 8.36 -7.75
CA ILE A 98 -0.90 7.48 -8.92
C ILE A 98 -2.30 7.54 -9.52
N HIS A 99 -3.34 7.20 -8.74
CA HIS A 99 -4.73 7.14 -9.20
C HIS A 99 -5.40 8.52 -9.30
N ARG A 100 -4.80 9.55 -8.67
CA ARG A 100 -5.33 10.91 -8.72
C ARG A 100 -6.78 11.05 -8.22
N ARG A 101 -7.19 10.21 -7.27
CA ARG A 101 -8.51 10.31 -6.61
C ARG A 101 -8.69 11.67 -5.93
N PHE A 102 -7.58 12.31 -5.56
CA PHE A 102 -7.54 13.66 -5.00
C PHE A 102 -6.69 14.58 -5.86
N LYS A 103 -6.91 15.90 -5.75
CA LYS A 103 -6.18 16.91 -6.54
C LYS A 103 -4.76 17.20 -6.01
N TRP A 104 -4.37 16.58 -4.91
CA TRP A 104 -3.07 16.79 -4.27
C TRP A 104 -1.94 16.05 -5.01
N LEU A 105 -0.72 16.48 -4.81
CA LEU A 105 0.52 15.84 -5.29
C LEU A 105 0.58 15.61 -6.81
N ARG A 106 -0.22 16.34 -7.61
CA ARG A 106 -0.30 16.13 -9.07
C ARG A 106 0.94 16.57 -9.81
N ASP A 107 1.63 17.57 -9.26
CA ASP A 107 2.73 18.30 -9.91
C ASP A 107 4.10 17.87 -9.37
N ILE A 108 4.20 16.69 -8.74
CA ILE A 108 5.48 16.15 -8.31
C ILE A 108 6.27 15.69 -9.54
N GLU A 109 7.38 16.39 -9.81
CA GLU A 109 8.33 16.11 -10.89
C GLU A 109 9.62 15.54 -10.32
N HIS A 110 9.64 14.23 -10.05
CA HIS A 110 10.81 13.54 -9.54
C HIS A 110 10.93 12.15 -10.18
N PRO A 111 12.13 11.71 -10.64
CA PRO A 111 12.31 10.45 -11.37
C PRO A 111 11.76 9.22 -10.64
N TYR A 112 11.92 9.14 -9.30
CA TYR A 112 11.40 8.06 -8.48
C TYR A 112 9.86 7.97 -8.54
N PHE A 113 9.18 9.10 -8.39
CA PHE A 113 7.71 9.13 -8.46
C PHE A 113 7.20 8.82 -9.86
N TYR A 114 7.88 9.28 -10.91
CA TYR A 114 7.56 8.89 -12.28
C TYR A 114 7.71 7.38 -12.50
N ALA A 115 8.78 6.77 -11.96
CA ALA A 115 9.02 5.33 -12.08
C ALA A 115 7.92 4.51 -11.40
N ILE A 116 7.54 4.87 -10.17
CA ILE A 116 6.44 4.21 -9.43
C ILE A 116 5.13 4.31 -10.21
N ARG A 117 4.76 5.51 -10.64
CA ARG A 117 3.52 5.73 -11.38
C ARG A 117 3.50 4.99 -12.73
N ARG A 118 4.64 4.95 -13.43
CA ARG A 118 4.79 4.21 -14.67
C ARG A 118 4.63 2.71 -14.45
N ALA A 119 5.30 2.15 -13.43
CA ALA A 119 5.20 0.75 -13.06
C ALA A 119 3.75 0.35 -12.76
N HIS A 120 3.07 1.14 -11.96
CA HIS A 120 1.67 0.90 -11.60
C HIS A 120 0.71 1.04 -12.80
N LYS A 121 0.92 2.02 -13.68
CA LYS A 121 0.15 2.12 -14.92
C LYS A 121 0.34 0.93 -15.85
N ILE A 122 1.54 0.34 -15.88
CA ILE A 122 1.81 -0.87 -16.66
C ILE A 122 1.10 -2.06 -16.02
N HIS A 123 1.10 -2.16 -14.67
CA HIS A 123 0.31 -3.12 -13.94
C HIS A 123 -1.18 -3.07 -14.34
N HIS A 124 -1.76 -1.88 -14.36
CA HIS A 124 -3.17 -1.65 -14.75
C HIS A 124 -3.49 -1.83 -16.24
N LYS A 125 -2.50 -2.00 -17.13
CA LYS A 125 -2.76 -2.40 -18.52
C LYS A 125 -3.30 -3.83 -18.62
N HIS A 126 -3.01 -4.67 -17.62
CA HIS A 126 -3.57 -6.01 -17.50
C HIS A 126 -4.90 -5.92 -16.76
N LEU A 127 -6.00 -5.87 -17.53
CA LEU A 127 -7.36 -5.76 -16.97
C LEU A 127 -7.88 -7.05 -16.35
N GLY A 128 -7.17 -8.16 -16.54
CA GLY A 128 -7.47 -9.46 -15.96
C GLY A 128 -6.63 -9.73 -14.72
N LYS A 129 -6.98 -10.80 -14.00
CA LYS A 129 -6.28 -11.21 -12.79
C LYS A 129 -4.87 -11.77 -13.07
N GLU A 130 -4.60 -12.23 -14.30
CA GLU A 130 -3.36 -12.89 -14.72
C GLU A 130 -2.42 -11.94 -15.46
N HIS A 131 -1.14 -12.31 -15.54
CA HIS A 131 -0.10 -11.60 -16.27
C HIS A 131 0.27 -10.20 -15.74
N GLY A 132 -0.25 -9.82 -14.55
CA GLY A 132 0.17 -8.57 -13.92
C GLY A 132 1.68 -8.57 -13.57
N GLU A 133 2.31 -7.40 -13.65
CA GLU A 133 3.68 -7.19 -13.18
C GLU A 133 3.71 -6.01 -12.19
N CYS A 134 4.77 -5.90 -11.37
CA CYS A 134 4.94 -4.80 -10.41
C CYS A 134 3.83 -4.68 -9.36
N PHE A 135 3.70 -5.72 -8.55
CA PHE A 135 2.74 -5.77 -7.44
C PHE A 135 3.18 -4.98 -6.19
N GLY A 136 4.45 -4.56 -6.11
CA GLY A 136 4.96 -3.67 -5.07
C GLY A 136 4.60 -2.21 -5.35
N MET A 137 4.78 -1.37 -4.33
CA MET A 137 4.46 0.05 -4.43
C MET A 137 5.70 0.94 -4.33
N LEU A 138 6.52 0.76 -3.28
CA LEU A 138 7.68 1.62 -3.04
C LEU A 138 8.92 1.18 -3.83
N PHE A 139 9.09 -0.12 -4.04
CA PHE A 139 10.24 -0.66 -4.75
C PHE A 139 9.83 -1.13 -6.14
N VAL A 140 10.32 -0.41 -7.15
CA VAL A 140 10.07 -0.71 -8.55
C VAL A 140 11.37 -1.00 -9.30
N PRO A 141 11.37 -1.96 -10.24
CA PRO A 141 12.55 -2.29 -11.04
C PRO A 141 13.12 -1.09 -11.81
N PHE A 142 14.44 -1.05 -11.96
CA PHE A 142 15.15 0.04 -12.64
C PHE A 142 14.70 0.30 -14.08
N LYS A 143 14.11 -0.71 -14.74
CA LYS A 143 13.55 -0.55 -16.09
C LYS A 143 12.51 0.57 -16.21
N TYR A 144 11.84 0.92 -15.11
CA TYR A 144 10.80 1.97 -15.09
C TYR A 144 11.34 3.39 -14.88
N TYR A 145 12.62 3.53 -14.50
CA TYR A 145 13.30 4.83 -14.39
C TYR A 145 13.78 5.36 -15.76
N LYS A 146 13.89 4.49 -16.76
CA LYS A 146 14.30 4.91 -18.10
C LYS A 146 13.10 5.58 -18.81
N VAL A 147 13.30 6.82 -19.23
CA VAL A 147 12.38 7.59 -20.08
C VAL A 147 12.47 7.05 -21.50
#